data_0df5ec580c1fc1b532953da3de1684bd
#
_entry.id   0df5ec580c1fc1b532953da3de1684bd
#
_cell.length_a   1.000
_cell.length_b   1.000
_cell.length_c   1.000
_cell.angle_alpha   90.00
_cell.angle_beta   90.00
_cell.angle_gamma   90.00
#
_symmetry.space_group_name_H-M   'P 1'
#
loop_
_entity.id
_entity.type
_entity.pdbx_description
1 polymer ?
#
loop_
_entity_poly.entity_id
_entity_poly.type
_entity_poly.pdbx_seq_one_letter_code
_entity_poly.pdbx_strand_id
1 'polypeptide(L)'
;MNENKKKIAFIINPISGTQSKEQILKWLDEKLDKERYAQEVIYTERAGHAVEIAAQKAQEDAHAVIAIGGDGTINEIARSLVHTKTALGIIPCGSGNGLARHLQIPMEPKKAIDIINDGLIDIIDYGKINDVPFFCTCGVGFDAFVSLQFSKAGRSCLLYTSPSPRDTERSR
;
A
#
# COMPACT_ATOMS: atom_id res chain seq x y z
N MET A 1 25.12 -19.65 -8.62
CA MET A 1 24.04 -18.85 -8.00
C MET A 1 24.37 -17.40 -8.28
N ASN A 2 23.50 -16.66 -8.99
CA ASN A 2 23.80 -15.26 -9.38
C ASN A 2 23.78 -14.36 -8.14
N GLU A 3 24.96 -14.01 -7.63
CA GLU A 3 25.16 -13.17 -6.45
C GLU A 3 24.78 -11.68 -6.65
N ASN A 4 24.20 -11.32 -7.79
CA ASN A 4 24.03 -9.90 -8.15
C ASN A 4 22.56 -9.46 -8.32
N LYS A 5 21.58 -10.30 -7.95
CA LYS A 5 20.17 -9.92 -8.05
C LYS A 5 19.74 -9.07 -6.86
N LYS A 6 19.00 -7.99 -7.14
CA LYS A 6 18.40 -7.14 -6.11
C LYS A 6 17.26 -7.89 -5.42
N LYS A 7 17.32 -8.04 -4.11
CA LYS A 7 16.26 -8.69 -3.33
C LYS A 7 15.04 -7.79 -3.27
N ILE A 8 13.88 -8.30 -3.64
CA ILE A 8 12.61 -7.58 -3.61
C ILE A 8 11.52 -8.44 -2.96
N ALA A 9 10.84 -7.88 -1.97
CA ALA A 9 9.78 -8.58 -1.24
C ALA A 9 8.40 -8.02 -1.60
N PHE A 10 7.47 -8.86 -2.00
CA PHE A 10 6.07 -8.52 -2.25
C PHE A 10 5.24 -8.91 -1.04
N ILE A 11 4.67 -7.93 -0.36
CA ILE A 11 3.78 -8.14 0.80
C ILE A 11 2.34 -8.04 0.34
N ILE A 12 1.59 -9.12 0.48
CA ILE A 12 0.20 -9.24 0.04
C ILE A 12 -0.73 -9.28 1.24
N ASN A 13 -1.69 -8.34 1.27
CA ASN A 13 -2.83 -8.48 2.17
C ASN A 13 -3.95 -9.23 1.43
N PRO A 14 -4.24 -10.50 1.80
CA PRO A 14 -5.18 -11.35 1.07
C PRO A 14 -6.62 -10.82 1.08
N ILE A 15 -7.02 -10.10 2.13
CA ILE A 15 -8.38 -9.58 2.30
C ILE A 15 -8.58 -8.17 1.73
N SER A 16 -7.52 -7.50 1.27
CA SER A 16 -7.60 -6.12 0.77
C SER A 16 -8.06 -6.06 -0.69
N GLY A 17 -8.84 -5.03 -1.02
CA GLY A 17 -9.20 -4.71 -2.39
C GLY A 17 -10.17 -5.69 -3.07
N THR A 18 -10.48 -5.41 -4.33
CA THR A 18 -11.44 -6.18 -5.14
C THR A 18 -10.77 -7.04 -6.21
N GLN A 19 -9.50 -6.83 -6.47
CA GLN A 19 -8.76 -7.54 -7.52
C GLN A 19 -8.27 -8.91 -7.03
N SER A 20 -8.31 -9.91 -7.92
CA SER A 20 -7.78 -11.24 -7.64
C SER A 20 -6.26 -11.18 -7.42
N LYS A 21 -5.83 -11.61 -6.24
CA LYS A 21 -4.40 -11.70 -5.90
C LYS A 21 -3.69 -12.76 -6.75
N GLU A 22 -4.38 -13.84 -7.08
CA GLU A 22 -3.87 -14.89 -7.96
C GLU A 22 -3.55 -14.35 -9.35
N GLN A 23 -4.40 -13.48 -9.87
CA GLN A 23 -4.16 -12.85 -11.17
C GLN A 23 -2.95 -11.91 -11.13
N ILE A 24 -2.77 -11.17 -10.02
CA ILE A 24 -1.59 -10.30 -9.84
C ILE A 24 -0.31 -11.12 -9.77
N LEU A 25 -0.33 -12.25 -9.07
CA LEU A 25 0.82 -13.16 -9.00
C LEU A 25 1.20 -13.74 -10.36
N LYS A 26 0.21 -14.10 -11.19
CA LYS A 26 0.47 -14.51 -12.56
C LYS A 26 1.17 -13.42 -13.37
N TRP A 27 0.69 -12.18 -13.27
CA TRP A 27 1.32 -11.06 -13.95
C TRP A 27 2.72 -10.75 -13.41
N LEU A 28 2.95 -10.92 -12.11
CA LEU A 28 4.30 -10.81 -11.54
C LEU A 28 5.22 -11.87 -12.13
N ASP A 29 4.76 -13.13 -12.20
CA ASP A 29 5.56 -14.22 -12.77
C ASP A 29 5.88 -14.02 -14.24
N GLU A 30 4.94 -13.46 -15.02
CA GLU A 30 5.06 -13.18 -16.45
C GLU A 30 5.94 -11.97 -16.77
N LYS A 31 5.85 -10.88 -15.96
CA LYS A 31 6.37 -9.56 -16.34
C LYS A 31 7.57 -9.08 -15.53
N LEU A 32 7.75 -9.57 -14.28
CA LEU A 32 8.86 -9.12 -13.46
C LEU A 32 10.20 -9.55 -14.06
N ASP A 33 11.14 -8.61 -14.12
CA ASP A 33 12.50 -8.88 -14.57
C ASP A 33 13.25 -9.78 -13.57
N LYS A 34 13.16 -11.08 -13.82
CA LYS A 34 13.78 -12.14 -13.00
C LYS A 34 15.30 -12.20 -13.12
N GLU A 35 15.89 -11.53 -14.11
CA GLU A 35 17.34 -11.42 -14.19
C GLU A 35 17.86 -10.36 -13.23
N ARG A 36 17.12 -9.28 -13.08
CA ARG A 36 17.44 -8.15 -12.20
C ARG A 36 17.03 -8.37 -10.75
N TYR A 37 15.91 -9.05 -10.52
CA TYR A 37 15.30 -9.19 -9.19
C TYR A 37 15.23 -10.63 -8.71
N ALA A 38 15.58 -10.83 -7.43
CA ALA A 38 15.26 -12.03 -6.66
C ALA A 38 14.00 -11.73 -5.85
N GLN A 39 12.86 -12.31 -6.28
CA GLN A 39 11.55 -12.04 -5.67
C GLN A 39 11.22 -12.99 -4.54
N GLU A 40 10.57 -12.47 -3.52
CA GLU A 40 9.92 -13.21 -2.44
C GLU A 40 8.49 -12.71 -2.29
N VAL A 41 7.53 -13.62 -2.08
CA VAL A 41 6.11 -13.26 -1.89
C VAL A 41 5.68 -13.69 -0.50
N ILE A 42 5.15 -12.76 0.28
CA ILE A 42 4.77 -12.97 1.68
C ILE A 42 3.34 -12.47 1.88
N TYR A 43 2.51 -13.30 2.52
CA TYR A 43 1.13 -12.94 2.85
C TYR A 43 1.03 -12.44 4.29
N THR A 44 0.24 -11.40 4.48
CA THR A 44 -0.11 -10.96 5.83
C THR A 44 -1.23 -11.85 6.40
N GLU A 45 -1.14 -12.17 7.69
CA GLU A 45 -2.08 -13.04 8.40
C GLU A 45 -3.01 -12.25 9.32
N ARG A 46 -2.61 -11.05 9.72
CA ARG A 46 -3.31 -10.18 10.67
C ARG A 46 -3.01 -8.71 10.44
N ALA A 47 -3.79 -7.84 11.03
CA ALA A 47 -3.50 -6.40 11.06
C ALA A 47 -2.14 -6.16 11.75
N GLY A 48 -1.36 -5.24 11.23
CA GLY A 48 -0.02 -4.92 11.71
C GLY A 48 1.08 -5.90 11.26
N HIS A 49 0.74 -7.06 10.68
CA HIS A 49 1.76 -8.03 10.23
C HIS A 49 2.64 -7.47 9.11
N ALA A 50 2.09 -6.59 8.25
CA ALA A 50 2.87 -5.92 7.20
C ALA A 50 3.99 -5.05 7.78
N VAL A 51 3.78 -4.43 8.95
CA VAL A 51 4.80 -3.64 9.67
C VAL A 51 6.00 -4.51 10.03
N GLU A 52 5.74 -5.68 10.62
CA GLU A 52 6.77 -6.61 11.08
C GLU A 52 7.59 -7.15 9.90
N ILE A 53 6.89 -7.63 8.86
CA ILE A 53 7.53 -8.16 7.65
C ILE A 53 8.39 -7.08 6.98
N ALA A 54 7.87 -5.87 6.81
CA ALA A 54 8.59 -4.79 6.15
C ALA A 54 9.83 -4.37 6.96
N ALA A 55 9.73 -4.29 8.28
CA ALA A 55 10.87 -3.99 9.15
C ALA A 55 11.94 -5.09 9.06
N GLN A 56 11.54 -6.36 9.06
CA GLN A 56 12.45 -7.47 8.88
C GLN A 56 13.18 -7.39 7.53
N LYS A 57 12.45 -7.15 6.43
CA LYS A 57 13.04 -7.05 5.09
C LYS A 57 13.99 -5.87 4.96
N ALA A 58 13.70 -4.75 5.63
CA ALA A 58 14.62 -3.63 5.69
C ALA A 58 15.92 -3.97 6.45
N GLN A 59 15.84 -4.77 7.53
CA GLN A 59 17.02 -5.26 8.27
C GLN A 59 17.84 -6.28 7.45
N GLU A 60 17.20 -7.02 6.56
CA GLU A 60 17.83 -7.95 5.61
C GLU A 60 18.42 -7.26 4.38
N ASP A 61 18.48 -5.92 4.38
CA ASP A 61 18.95 -5.09 3.26
C ASP A 61 18.22 -5.39 1.93
N ALA A 62 16.91 -5.64 1.99
CA ALA A 62 16.11 -5.76 0.78
C ALA A 62 16.20 -4.47 -0.04
N HIS A 63 16.33 -4.59 -1.35
CA HIS A 63 16.37 -3.44 -2.26
C HIS A 63 15.05 -2.67 -2.25
N ALA A 64 13.93 -3.42 -2.25
CA ALA A 64 12.60 -2.84 -2.17
C ALA A 64 11.60 -3.80 -1.49
N VAL A 65 10.59 -3.20 -0.86
CA VAL A 65 9.40 -3.88 -0.36
C VAL A 65 8.20 -3.34 -1.13
N ILE A 66 7.47 -4.22 -1.79
CA ILE A 66 6.33 -3.89 -2.65
C ILE A 66 5.03 -4.22 -1.92
N ALA A 67 4.22 -3.19 -1.68
CA ALA A 67 2.88 -3.34 -1.12
C ALA A 67 1.87 -3.77 -2.19
N ILE A 68 1.26 -4.93 -2.05
CA ILE A 68 0.11 -5.38 -2.86
C ILE A 68 -1.14 -5.27 -1.99
N GLY A 69 -1.81 -4.12 -2.05
CA GLY A 69 -2.92 -3.84 -1.14
C GLY A 69 -3.56 -2.48 -1.35
N GLY A 70 -4.34 -2.03 -0.35
CA GLY A 70 -4.91 -0.70 -0.28
C GLY A 70 -4.10 0.23 0.63
N ASP A 71 -4.65 1.43 0.89
CA ASP A 71 -3.99 2.50 1.64
C ASP A 71 -3.49 2.05 3.02
N GLY A 72 -4.25 1.21 3.73
CA GLY A 72 -3.85 0.67 5.04
C GLY A 72 -2.56 -0.14 4.96
N THR A 73 -2.48 -1.10 4.03
CA THR A 73 -1.30 -1.95 3.84
C THR A 73 -0.09 -1.11 3.41
N ILE A 74 -0.31 -0.16 2.50
CA ILE A 74 0.73 0.76 2.03
C ILE A 74 1.28 1.57 3.20
N ASN A 75 0.39 2.13 4.05
CA ASN A 75 0.78 2.95 5.20
C ASN A 75 1.52 2.12 6.29
N GLU A 76 1.11 0.88 6.55
CA GLU A 76 1.80 -0.03 7.46
C GLU A 76 3.25 -0.28 6.98
N ILE A 77 3.43 -0.64 5.71
CA ILE A 77 4.75 -0.90 5.13
C ILE A 77 5.59 0.38 5.09
N ALA A 78 5.04 1.48 4.59
CA ALA A 78 5.74 2.75 4.48
C ALA A 78 6.30 3.24 5.82
N ARG A 79 5.53 3.11 6.91
CA ARG A 79 5.99 3.47 8.27
C ARG A 79 7.23 2.72 8.70
N SER A 80 7.33 1.43 8.35
CA SER A 80 8.48 0.59 8.70
C SER A 80 9.72 0.89 7.87
N LEU A 81 9.55 1.51 6.71
CA LEU A 81 10.66 1.82 5.80
C LEU A 81 11.22 3.24 5.97
N VAL A 82 10.58 4.08 6.80
CA VAL A 82 11.06 5.45 7.07
C VAL A 82 12.50 5.40 7.59
N HIS A 83 13.38 6.21 6.99
CA HIS A 83 14.81 6.27 7.29
C HIS A 83 15.61 4.97 7.07
N THR A 84 15.07 4.02 6.31
CA THR A 84 15.82 2.86 5.82
C THR A 84 16.35 3.10 4.41
N LYS A 85 17.19 2.19 3.91
CA LYS A 85 17.67 2.20 2.52
C LYS A 85 16.74 1.43 1.57
N THR A 86 15.75 0.73 2.12
CA THR A 86 14.81 -0.11 1.37
C THR A 86 13.72 0.75 0.75
N ALA A 87 13.54 0.67 -0.55
CA ALA A 87 12.52 1.41 -1.26
C ALA A 87 11.12 0.82 -1.03
N LEU A 88 10.10 1.68 -1.02
CA LEU A 88 8.69 1.27 -1.09
C LEU A 88 8.25 1.21 -2.56
N GLY A 89 7.68 0.08 -2.97
CA GLY A 89 6.92 -0.01 -4.21
C GLY A 89 5.44 -0.26 -3.94
N ILE A 90 4.58 0.03 -4.90
CA ILE A 90 3.12 -0.10 -4.73
C ILE A 90 2.50 -0.75 -5.95
N ILE A 91 1.74 -1.84 -5.71
CA ILE A 91 0.76 -2.38 -6.66
C ILE A 91 -0.62 -2.14 -6.05
N PRO A 92 -1.34 -1.10 -6.51
CA PRO A 92 -2.57 -0.65 -5.87
C PRO A 92 -3.72 -1.62 -6.11
N CYS A 93 -4.39 -2.05 -5.03
CA CYS A 93 -5.52 -2.96 -5.07
C CYS A 93 -6.74 -2.47 -4.28
N GLY A 94 -6.61 -1.37 -3.54
CA GLY A 94 -7.68 -0.77 -2.75
C GLY A 94 -8.64 0.06 -3.58
N SER A 95 -9.67 0.61 -2.93
CA SER A 95 -10.62 1.53 -3.54
C SER A 95 -10.10 2.97 -3.63
N GLY A 96 -9.36 3.43 -2.64
CA GLY A 96 -8.79 4.79 -2.59
C GLY A 96 -7.45 4.89 -3.32
N ASN A 97 -6.45 4.20 -2.80
CA ASN A 97 -5.06 4.22 -3.29
C ASN A 97 -4.48 5.64 -3.39
N GLY A 98 -4.67 6.43 -2.32
CA GLY A 98 -4.34 7.86 -2.30
C GLY A 98 -2.87 8.13 -2.60
N LEU A 99 -1.95 7.44 -1.91
CA LEU A 99 -0.51 7.61 -2.15
C LEU A 99 -0.11 7.18 -3.57
N ALA A 100 -0.63 6.05 -4.06
CA ALA A 100 -0.34 5.58 -5.41
C ALA A 100 -0.80 6.58 -6.47
N ARG A 101 -1.98 7.20 -6.30
CA ARG A 101 -2.50 8.24 -7.19
C ARG A 101 -1.63 9.51 -7.14
N HIS A 102 -1.23 9.92 -5.94
CA HIS A 102 -0.35 11.08 -5.75
C HIS A 102 0.99 10.90 -6.48
N LEU A 103 1.56 9.71 -6.38
CA LEU A 103 2.81 9.34 -7.05
C LEU A 103 2.63 8.95 -8.53
N GLN A 104 1.43 9.12 -9.08
CA GLN A 104 1.09 8.78 -10.46
C GLN A 104 1.35 7.32 -10.84
N ILE A 105 1.32 6.42 -9.86
CA ILE A 105 1.44 4.98 -10.08
C ILE A 105 0.15 4.47 -10.74
N PRO A 106 0.24 3.75 -11.87
CA PRO A 106 -0.94 3.22 -12.56
C PRO A 106 -1.79 2.34 -11.66
N MET A 107 -3.13 2.52 -11.71
CA MET A 107 -4.08 1.69 -10.96
C MET A 107 -4.23 0.28 -11.56
N GLU A 108 -3.73 0.06 -12.75
CA GLU A 108 -3.65 -1.24 -13.40
C GLU A 108 -2.39 -1.98 -12.92
N PRO A 109 -2.51 -3.16 -12.25
CA PRO A 109 -1.36 -3.87 -11.69
C PRO A 109 -0.27 -4.22 -12.70
N LYS A 110 -0.63 -4.55 -13.93
CA LYS A 110 0.35 -4.84 -14.98
C LYS A 110 1.28 -3.66 -15.25
N LYS A 111 0.72 -2.44 -15.30
CA LYS A 111 1.50 -1.22 -15.52
C LYS A 111 2.29 -0.83 -14.28
N ALA A 112 1.76 -1.11 -13.08
CA ALA A 112 2.52 -0.91 -11.84
C ALA A 112 3.76 -1.83 -11.77
N ILE A 113 3.67 -3.06 -12.31
CA ILE A 113 4.83 -3.96 -12.42
C ILE A 113 5.86 -3.40 -13.41
N ASP A 114 5.41 -2.77 -14.50
CA ASP A 114 6.33 -2.13 -15.46
C ASP A 114 7.15 -1.01 -14.78
N ILE A 115 6.51 -0.17 -13.91
CA ILE A 115 7.20 0.85 -13.10
C ILE A 115 8.24 0.23 -12.17
N ILE A 116 7.92 -0.94 -11.56
CA ILE A 116 8.88 -1.65 -10.70
C ILE A 116 10.08 -2.14 -11.52
N ASN A 117 9.86 -2.61 -12.72
CA ASN A 117 10.94 -3.02 -13.63
C ASN A 117 11.82 -1.84 -14.07
N ASP A 118 11.25 -0.66 -14.30
CA ASP A 118 12.00 0.55 -14.61
C ASP A 118 12.97 0.89 -13.47
N GLY A 119 12.56 0.60 -12.22
CA GLY A 119 13.40 0.69 -11.03
C GLY A 119 13.86 2.10 -10.69
N LEU A 120 13.07 3.10 -11.06
CA LEU A 120 13.26 4.48 -10.64
C LEU A 120 12.86 4.62 -9.18
N ILE A 121 13.71 5.24 -8.38
CA ILE A 121 13.47 5.49 -6.96
C ILE A 121 13.55 6.98 -6.71
N ASP A 122 12.47 7.53 -6.15
CA ASP A 122 12.39 8.92 -5.72
C ASP A 122 12.30 9.02 -4.20
N ILE A 123 12.76 10.16 -3.68
CA ILE A 123 12.63 10.51 -2.27
C ILE A 123 11.38 11.38 -2.12
N ILE A 124 10.48 10.96 -1.25
CA ILE A 124 9.25 11.69 -0.96
C ILE A 124 9.22 12.17 0.49
N ASP A 125 8.56 13.29 0.72
CA ASP A 125 8.26 13.78 2.05
C ASP A 125 7.11 12.98 2.69
N TYR A 126 7.08 12.95 4.02
CA TYR A 126 5.98 12.39 4.79
C TYR A 126 5.59 13.32 5.95
N GLY A 127 4.36 13.25 6.40
CA GLY A 127 3.91 14.00 7.57
C GLY A 127 4.03 13.19 8.86
N LYS A 128 4.05 13.90 10.00
CA LYS A 128 3.96 13.31 11.33
C LYS A 128 2.83 13.95 12.13
N ILE A 129 2.12 13.11 12.88
CA ILE A 129 1.18 13.55 13.88
C ILE A 129 1.42 12.76 15.18
N ASN A 130 1.72 13.45 16.28
CA ASN A 130 2.14 12.81 17.53
C ASN A 130 3.22 11.73 17.31
N ASP A 131 4.27 12.08 16.56
CA ASP A 131 5.38 11.20 16.16
C ASP A 131 5.03 9.98 15.29
N VAL A 132 3.76 9.82 14.92
CA VAL A 132 3.33 8.75 13.99
C VAL A 132 3.43 9.24 12.55
N PRO A 133 4.24 8.60 11.70
CA PRO A 133 4.29 8.94 10.28
C PRO A 133 2.97 8.67 9.57
N PHE A 134 2.59 9.53 8.63
CA PHE A 134 1.49 9.30 7.72
C PHE A 134 1.90 9.70 6.30
N PHE A 135 1.30 9.03 5.33
CA PHE A 135 1.58 9.21 3.91
C PHE A 135 0.27 9.53 3.18
N CYS A 136 0.26 10.58 2.39
CA CYS A 136 -0.83 11.14 1.65
C CYS A 136 -1.72 12.10 2.48
N THR A 137 -2.62 11.61 3.31
CA THR A 137 -3.56 12.45 4.08
C THR A 137 -3.74 11.95 5.51
N CYS A 138 -4.06 12.86 6.41
CA CYS A 138 -4.61 12.56 7.72
C CYS A 138 -5.79 13.50 7.98
N GLY A 139 -6.77 13.06 8.78
CA GLY A 139 -7.96 13.84 9.09
C GLY A 139 -8.34 13.75 10.57
N VAL A 140 -8.98 14.79 11.08
CA VAL A 140 -9.55 14.83 12.42
C VAL A 140 -11.00 15.32 12.36
N GLY A 141 -11.79 15.08 13.40
CA GLY A 141 -13.18 15.52 13.43
C GLY A 141 -14.06 14.77 12.45
N PHE A 142 -14.74 15.48 11.56
CA PHE A 142 -15.73 14.88 10.64
C PHE A 142 -15.11 13.86 9.69
N ASP A 143 -13.95 14.16 9.12
CA ASP A 143 -13.26 13.24 8.19
C ASP A 143 -12.88 11.93 8.87
N ALA A 144 -12.35 12.01 10.11
CA ALA A 144 -12.04 10.83 10.91
C ALA A 144 -13.30 10.02 11.25
N PHE A 145 -14.41 10.70 11.56
CA PHE A 145 -15.70 10.05 11.82
C PHE A 145 -16.22 9.31 10.58
N VAL A 146 -16.19 9.95 9.41
CA VAL A 146 -16.59 9.32 8.13
C VAL A 146 -15.73 8.10 7.83
N SER A 147 -14.41 8.21 7.99
CA SER A 147 -13.48 7.10 7.79
C SER A 147 -13.75 5.93 8.73
N LEU A 148 -14.07 6.21 9.99
CA LEU A 148 -14.46 5.19 10.98
C LEU A 148 -15.78 4.51 10.61
N GLN A 149 -16.80 5.26 10.17
CA GLN A 149 -18.06 4.68 9.71
C GLN A 149 -17.86 3.82 8.46
N PHE A 150 -17.03 4.27 7.53
CA PHE A 150 -16.66 3.48 6.35
C PHE A 150 -16.01 2.14 6.70
N SER A 151 -15.08 2.14 7.64
CA SER A 151 -14.41 0.91 8.08
C SER A 151 -15.37 -0.09 8.73
N LYS A 152 -16.45 0.40 9.39
CA LYS A 152 -17.48 -0.42 10.05
C LYS A 152 -18.58 -0.90 9.12
N ALA A 153 -18.92 -0.14 8.08
CA ALA A 153 -20.04 -0.42 7.21
C ALA A 153 -19.82 -1.57 6.20
N GLY A 154 -18.60 -2.15 6.16
CA GLY A 154 -18.26 -3.13 5.15
C GLY A 154 -18.30 -2.55 3.74
N ARG A 155 -18.26 -3.41 2.71
CA ARG A 155 -18.17 -2.98 1.30
C ARG A 155 -19.46 -2.39 0.72
N SER A 156 -20.51 -2.21 1.50
CA SER A 156 -21.83 -1.75 1.02
C SER A 156 -21.96 -0.24 1.13
N CYS A 157 -21.92 0.39 -0.01
CA CYS A 157 -22.44 1.73 -0.33
C CYS A 157 -22.18 2.89 0.65
N LEU A 158 -21.05 3.57 0.49
CA LEU A 158 -20.68 4.82 1.17
C LEU A 158 -21.71 5.96 1.06
N LEU A 159 -22.47 6.02 -0.02
CA LEU A 159 -23.34 7.16 -0.34
C LEU A 159 -24.59 7.27 0.55
N TYR A 160 -25.02 6.17 1.18
CA TYR A 160 -26.28 6.14 1.95
C TYR A 160 -26.10 6.05 3.46
N THR A 161 -24.89 5.80 3.97
CA THR A 161 -24.66 5.54 5.40
C THR A 161 -23.93 6.66 6.13
N SER A 162 -23.30 7.59 5.41
CA SER A 162 -22.62 8.73 6.02
C SER A 162 -23.50 9.98 5.92
N PRO A 163 -23.90 10.58 7.04
CA PRO A 163 -24.67 11.83 7.01
C PRO A 163 -23.83 12.92 6.33
N SER A 164 -24.42 13.59 5.34
CA SER A 164 -23.85 14.77 4.73
C SER A 164 -23.83 15.94 5.75
N PRO A 165 -22.88 16.87 5.71
CA PRO A 165 -22.95 18.09 6.49
C PRO A 165 -24.25 18.86 6.33
N ARG A 166 -24.91 18.75 5.16
CA ARG A 166 -26.22 19.34 4.89
C ARG A 166 -27.39 18.64 5.60
N ASP A 167 -27.22 17.36 5.96
CA ASP A 167 -28.28 16.60 6.65
C ASP A 167 -28.33 16.94 8.14
N THR A 168 -27.19 17.37 8.72
CA THR A 168 -27.13 17.80 10.12
C THR A 168 -27.67 19.20 10.35
N GLU A 169 -27.77 20.05 9.32
CA GLU A 169 -28.35 21.39 9.41
C GLU A 169 -29.89 21.40 9.33
N ARG A 170 -30.52 20.35 8.81
CA ARG A 170 -31.98 20.25 8.67
C ARG A 170 -32.71 19.72 9.90
N SER A 171 -32.00 19.28 10.93
CA SER A 171 -32.57 18.74 12.17
C SER A 171 -32.52 19.73 13.36
N ARG A 172 -32.43 21.05 13.09
CA ARG A 172 -32.59 22.12 14.08
C ARG A 172 -33.81 22.98 13.79
#